data_2f95f70d9cb509f6717f5c1d55d28e1e
#
_entry.id   2f95f70d9cb509f6717f5c1d55d28e1e
#
_cell.length_a   1.000
_cell.length_b   1.000
_cell.length_c   1.000
_cell.angle_alpha   90.00
_cell.angle_beta   90.00
_cell.angle_gamma   90.00
#
_symmetry.space_group_name_H-M   'P 1'
#
loop_
_entity.id
_entity.type
_entity.pdbx_description
1 polymer ?
#
loop_
_entity_poly.entity_id
_entity_poly.type
_entity_poly.pdbx_seq_one_letter_code
_entity_poly.pdbx_strand_id
1 'polypeptide(L)'
;MYYSKRVKEAMQIAYKAHDGQTDKGGYPYIAHPLHLAERCTSEEETIVALLHDVLEDAPAYYKEVVELVSKEELDALVLLTKKKKILIRPTFQKYLKML
;
A
#
# COMPACT_ATOMS: atom_id res chain seq x y z
N MET A 1 -0.15 7.38 -11.97
CA MET A 1 0.79 7.02 -10.88
C MET A 1 1.89 8.06 -10.79
N TYR A 2 2.23 8.46 -9.58
CA TYR A 2 3.36 9.34 -9.37
C TYR A 2 4.66 8.52 -9.39
N TYR A 3 5.66 8.96 -10.12
CA TYR A 3 6.93 8.24 -10.24
C TYR A 3 8.05 8.95 -9.46
N SER A 4 8.72 8.21 -8.58
CA SER A 4 9.85 8.70 -7.81
C SER A 4 10.69 7.50 -7.39
N LYS A 5 11.86 7.78 -6.80
CA LYS A 5 12.72 6.71 -6.26
C LYS A 5 11.99 5.92 -5.18
N ARG A 6 11.30 6.61 -4.28
CA ARG A 6 10.54 5.95 -3.20
C ARG A 6 9.41 5.10 -3.76
N VAL A 7 8.72 5.59 -4.77
CA VAL A 7 7.65 4.81 -5.43
C VAL A 7 8.23 3.57 -6.08
N LYS A 8 9.39 3.69 -6.74
CA LYS A 8 10.07 2.54 -7.33
C LYS A 8 10.38 1.48 -6.28
N GLU A 9 10.90 1.91 -5.14
CA GLU A 9 11.20 0.98 -4.04
C GLU A 9 9.94 0.34 -3.47
N ALA A 10 8.86 1.11 -3.35
CA ALA A 10 7.57 0.58 -2.90
C ALA A 10 7.04 -0.46 -3.88
N MET A 11 7.18 -0.22 -5.18
CA MET A 11 6.79 -1.20 -6.20
C MET A 11 7.57 -2.49 -6.06
N GLN A 12 8.88 -2.40 -5.82
CA GLN A 12 9.72 -3.58 -5.65
C GLN A 12 9.28 -4.40 -4.45
N ILE A 13 8.96 -3.74 -3.33
CA ILE A 13 8.46 -4.43 -2.15
C ILE A 13 7.13 -5.11 -2.46
N ALA A 14 6.21 -4.40 -3.10
CA ALA A 14 4.90 -4.95 -3.43
C ALA A 14 5.01 -6.16 -4.36
N TYR A 15 5.86 -6.11 -5.37
CA TYR A 15 6.07 -7.24 -6.26
C TYR A 15 6.60 -8.46 -5.54
N LYS A 16 7.57 -8.27 -4.65
CA LYS A 16 8.12 -9.38 -3.87
C LYS A 16 7.10 -9.93 -2.89
N ALA A 17 6.39 -9.06 -2.20
CA ALA A 17 5.44 -9.46 -1.17
C ALA A 17 4.26 -10.23 -1.74
N HIS A 18 3.80 -9.87 -2.92
CA HIS A 18 2.64 -10.50 -3.55
C HIS A 18 3.03 -11.56 -4.59
N ASP A 19 4.33 -11.89 -4.66
CA ASP A 19 4.78 -12.92 -5.60
C ASP A 19 4.09 -14.25 -5.33
N GLY A 20 3.52 -14.82 -6.38
CA GLY A 20 2.82 -16.08 -6.27
C GLY A 20 1.39 -16.00 -5.76
N GLN A 21 0.94 -14.84 -5.28
CA GLN A 21 -0.44 -14.64 -4.85
C GLN A 21 -1.34 -14.39 -6.07
N THR A 22 -2.53 -14.98 -6.02
CA THR A 22 -3.54 -14.74 -7.06
C THR A 22 -4.85 -14.32 -6.42
N ASP A 23 -5.67 -13.61 -7.18
CA ASP A 23 -7.01 -13.25 -6.74
C ASP A 23 -7.99 -14.42 -7.01
N LYS A 24 -9.27 -14.22 -6.73
CA LYS A 24 -10.28 -15.25 -6.92
C LYS A 24 -10.44 -15.68 -8.37
N GLY A 25 -10.08 -14.81 -9.30
CA GLY A 25 -10.12 -15.11 -10.73
C GLY A 25 -8.86 -15.76 -11.28
N GLY A 26 -7.86 -15.97 -10.43
CA GLY A 26 -6.59 -16.55 -10.83
C GLY A 26 -5.57 -15.57 -11.38
N TYR A 27 -5.87 -14.26 -11.36
CA TYR A 27 -4.94 -13.25 -11.83
C TYR A 27 -3.91 -12.89 -10.74
N PRO A 28 -2.69 -12.50 -11.12
CA PRO A 28 -1.68 -12.11 -10.14
C PRO A 28 -2.21 -11.00 -9.22
N TYR A 29 -2.08 -11.19 -7.93
CA TYR A 29 -2.61 -10.25 -6.94
C TYR A 29 -2.01 -8.85 -7.06
N ILE A 30 -0.75 -8.74 -7.50
CA ILE A 30 -0.07 -7.46 -7.66
C ILE A 30 -0.85 -6.47 -8.54
N ALA A 31 -1.69 -6.98 -9.44
CA ALA A 31 -2.49 -6.13 -10.31
C ALA A 31 -3.42 -5.21 -9.51
N HIS A 32 -3.91 -5.66 -8.35
CA HIS A 32 -4.82 -4.89 -7.52
C HIS A 32 -4.17 -3.61 -6.95
N PRO A 33 -3.06 -3.70 -6.20
CA PRO A 33 -2.41 -2.50 -5.70
C PRO A 33 -1.86 -1.60 -6.82
N LEU A 34 -1.40 -2.19 -7.93
CA LEU A 34 -0.95 -1.38 -9.07
C LEU A 34 -2.11 -0.58 -9.67
N HIS A 35 -3.26 -1.20 -9.79
CA HIS A 35 -4.44 -0.54 -10.34
C HIS A 35 -4.88 0.65 -9.50
N LEU A 36 -4.84 0.50 -8.18
CA LEU A 36 -5.12 1.60 -7.26
C LEU A 36 -4.06 2.70 -7.38
N ALA A 37 -2.79 2.32 -7.44
CA ALA A 37 -1.69 3.28 -7.52
C ALA A 37 -1.76 4.12 -8.80
N GLU A 38 -2.25 3.55 -9.89
CA GLU A 38 -2.38 4.26 -11.15
C GLU A 38 -3.31 5.48 -11.05
N ARG A 39 -4.25 5.44 -10.12
CA ARG A 39 -5.19 6.54 -9.90
C ARG A 39 -4.64 7.62 -8.99
N CYS A 40 -3.52 7.38 -8.36
CA CYS A 40 -2.95 8.32 -7.39
C CYS A 40 -2.13 9.38 -8.08
N THR A 41 -2.18 10.61 -7.54
CA THR A 41 -1.50 11.76 -8.13
C THR A 41 -0.37 12.29 -7.28
N SER A 42 -0.22 11.83 -6.03
CA SER A 42 0.88 12.23 -5.15
C SER A 42 1.77 11.04 -4.82
N GLU A 43 2.98 11.34 -4.38
CA GLU A 43 3.92 10.32 -3.96
C GLU A 43 3.39 9.51 -2.79
N GLU A 44 2.88 10.21 -1.77
CA GLU A 44 2.36 9.56 -0.57
C GLU A 44 1.22 8.62 -0.87
N GLU A 45 0.24 9.07 -1.64
CA GLU A 45 -0.90 8.25 -2.01
C GLU A 45 -0.48 7.03 -2.82
N THR A 46 0.45 7.22 -3.74
CA THR A 46 0.95 6.13 -4.57
C THR A 46 1.64 5.07 -3.72
N ILE A 47 2.49 5.48 -2.78
CA ILE A 47 3.17 4.56 -1.88
C ILE A 47 2.19 3.80 -1.01
N VAL A 48 1.22 4.49 -0.43
CA VAL A 48 0.21 3.84 0.42
C VAL A 48 -0.62 2.85 -0.40
N ALA A 49 -1.00 3.20 -1.62
CA ALA A 49 -1.75 2.30 -2.49
C ALA A 49 -0.96 1.03 -2.81
N LEU A 50 0.32 1.18 -3.11
CA LEU A 50 1.18 0.03 -3.45
C LEU A 50 1.38 -0.91 -2.27
N LEU A 51 1.44 -0.38 -1.06
CA LEU A 51 1.81 -1.15 0.12
C LEU A 51 0.64 -1.50 1.04
N HIS A 52 -0.59 -1.10 0.70
CA HIS A 52 -1.71 -1.21 1.63
C HIS A 52 -2.01 -2.64 2.07
N ASP A 53 -1.75 -3.65 1.24
CA ASP A 53 -1.99 -5.04 1.60
C ASP A 53 -0.73 -5.79 2.03
N VAL A 54 0.45 -5.16 1.92
CA VAL A 54 1.70 -5.85 2.24
C VAL A 54 1.78 -6.22 3.72
N LEU A 55 1.38 -5.31 4.59
CA LEU A 55 1.47 -5.56 6.04
C LEU A 55 0.56 -6.70 6.47
N GLU A 56 -0.61 -6.84 5.83
CA GLU A 56 -1.56 -7.90 6.16
C GLU A 56 -1.16 -9.23 5.54
N ASP A 57 -0.82 -9.20 4.24
CA ASP A 57 -0.62 -10.42 3.47
C ASP A 57 0.80 -10.96 3.53
N ALA A 58 1.77 -10.11 3.82
CA ALA A 58 3.18 -10.49 3.83
C ALA A 58 3.94 -9.78 4.96
N PRO A 59 3.65 -10.11 6.21
CA PRO A 59 4.27 -9.44 7.37
C PRO A 59 5.78 -9.57 7.42
N ALA A 60 6.36 -10.53 6.70
CA ALA A 60 7.82 -10.65 6.61
C ALA A 60 8.49 -9.41 6.03
N TYR A 61 7.75 -8.61 5.27
CA TYR A 61 8.27 -7.38 4.66
C TYR A 61 8.06 -6.13 5.51
N TYR A 62 7.54 -6.29 6.72
CA TYR A 62 7.24 -5.15 7.60
C TYR A 62 8.44 -4.23 7.80
N LYS A 63 9.60 -4.81 8.04
CA LYS A 63 10.82 -4.03 8.28
C LYS A 63 11.18 -3.16 7.07
N GLU A 64 11.10 -3.75 5.87
CA GLU A 64 11.40 -3.01 4.64
C GLU A 64 10.41 -1.86 4.42
N VAL A 65 9.14 -2.10 4.71
CA VAL A 65 8.10 -1.07 4.60
C VAL A 65 8.40 0.08 5.58
N VAL A 66 8.67 -0.24 6.83
CA VAL A 66 8.94 0.76 7.86
C VAL A 66 10.15 1.62 7.51
N GLU A 67 11.17 1.02 6.92
CA GLU A 67 12.37 1.76 6.53
C GLU A 67 12.12 2.70 5.35
N LEU A 68 11.15 2.39 4.52
CA LEU A 68 10.87 3.19 3.33
C LEU A 68 9.90 4.33 3.59
N VAL A 69 8.84 4.07 4.35
CA VAL A 69 7.72 5.01 4.49
C VAL A 69 7.95 6.04 5.59
N SER A 70 7.26 7.18 5.48
CA SER A 70 7.23 8.16 6.55
C SER A 70 6.32 7.65 7.68
N LYS A 71 6.42 8.30 8.85
CA LYS A 71 5.56 7.95 9.97
C LYS A 71 4.08 8.10 9.63
N GLU A 72 3.74 9.16 8.92
CA GLU A 72 2.36 9.41 8.51
C GLU A 72 1.86 8.32 7.56
N GLU A 73 2.69 7.95 6.60
CA GLU A 73 2.37 6.87 5.67
C GLU A 73 2.21 5.54 6.40
N LEU A 74 3.07 5.26 7.35
CA LEU A 74 2.96 4.05 8.14
C LEU A 74 1.67 4.01 8.95
N ASP A 75 1.31 5.13 9.58
CA ASP A 75 0.07 5.22 10.33
C ASP A 75 -1.14 4.92 9.43
N ALA A 76 -1.13 5.46 8.21
CA ALA A 76 -2.18 5.21 7.24
C ALA A 76 -2.25 3.73 6.87
N LEU A 77 -1.09 3.11 6.62
CA LEU A 77 -1.02 1.68 6.28
C LEU A 77 -1.54 0.81 7.40
N VAL A 78 -1.20 1.13 8.63
CA VAL A 78 -1.68 0.37 9.80
C VAL A 78 -3.20 0.49 9.93
N LEU A 79 -3.75 1.69 9.73
CA LEU A 79 -5.19 1.90 9.75
C LEU A 79 -5.90 1.07 8.69
N LEU A 80 -5.39 1.08 7.47
CA LEU A 80 -5.99 0.33 6.36
C LEU A 80 -5.91 -1.17 6.61
N THR A 81 -4.77 -1.65 7.14
CA THR A 81 -4.58 -3.06 7.45
C THR A 81 -5.59 -3.55 8.47
N LYS A 82 -5.80 -2.77 9.51
CA LYS A 82 -6.71 -3.15 10.59
C LYS A 82 -8.17 -3.04 10.22
N LYS A 83 -8.50 -2.30 9.17
CA LYS A 83 -9.89 -2.08 8.72
C LYS A 83 -10.80 -1.64 9.84
N LYS A 84 -10.25 -0.89 10.81
CA LYS A 84 -11.01 -0.52 11.99
C LYS A 84 -11.89 0.65 11.73
N LYS A 85 -13.10 0.60 12.31
CA LYS A 85 -13.98 1.75 12.42
C LYS A 85 -13.44 2.65 13.52
N ILE A 86 -12.32 3.32 13.25
CA ILE A 86 -11.74 4.26 14.18
C ILE A 86 -12.13 5.65 13.74
N LEU A 87 -12.16 6.55 14.72
CA LEU A 87 -12.21 7.97 14.43
C LEU A 87 -10.91 8.31 13.68
N ILE A 88 -10.99 8.36 12.37
CA ILE A 88 -9.82 8.60 11.55
C ILE A 88 -9.63 10.09 11.39
N ARG A 89 -8.41 10.54 11.66
CA ARG A 89 -8.07 11.96 11.47
C ARG A 89 -8.34 12.36 10.03
N PRO A 90 -8.80 13.59 9.78
CA PRO A 90 -9.11 14.05 8.42
C PRO A 90 -7.96 13.84 7.43
N THR A 91 -6.71 13.92 7.89
CA THR A 91 -5.53 13.72 7.05
C THR A 91 -5.47 12.32 6.44
N PHE A 92 -6.10 11.33 7.07
CA PHE A 92 -6.07 9.96 6.59
C PHE A 92 -7.31 9.56 5.81
N GLN A 93 -8.35 10.39 5.80
CA GLN A 93 -9.60 10.06 5.10
C GLN A 93 -9.38 9.84 3.60
N LYS A 94 -8.41 10.55 3.03
CA LYS A 94 -8.09 10.38 1.61
C LYS A 94 -7.68 8.96 1.26
N TYR A 95 -7.07 8.23 2.20
CA TYR A 95 -6.64 6.86 1.98
C TYR A 95 -7.79 5.87 2.04
N LEU A 96 -8.84 6.19 2.77
CA LEU A 96 -10.02 5.32 2.87
C LEU A 96 -10.73 5.16 1.53
N LYS A 97 -10.62 6.15 0.66
CA LYS A 97 -11.26 6.10 -0.66
C LYS A 97 -10.62 5.04 -1.55
N MET A 98 -9.46 4.55 -1.17
CA MET A 98 -8.76 3.50 -1.92
C MET A 98 -9.32 2.11 -1.64
N LEU A 99 -10.08 1.97 -0.57
CA LEU A 99 -10.71 0.71 -0.20
C LEU A 99 -12.03 0.55 -0.94
#